data_508cc39bd8f78591872d1ae877f78231
#
_entry.id   508cc39bd8f78591872d1ae877f78231
#
_cell.length_a   1.000
_cell.length_b   1.000
_cell.length_c   1.000
_cell.angle_alpha   90.00
_cell.angle_beta   90.00
_cell.angle_gamma   90.00
#
_symmetry.space_group_name_H-M   'P 1'
#
loop_
_entity.id
_entity.type
_entity.pdbx_description
1 polymer ?
#
loop_
_entity_poly.entity_id
_entity_poly.type
_entity_poly.pdbx_seq_one_letter_code
_entity_poly.pdbx_strand_id
1 'polypeptide(L)'
;VPGSFDKAVDTLRRAKALGLAVSVNTQIGAATLPDLPELMDTIIELGATHWQIQITVAMGNAVDHPELLLQPYQLLEVMPLLARLYREGVDRGLLMNVGNNIGYYGPYEHIWRGFGDERVHWSGCAAGQTVLALEADGTVKGCPSLATVGFSGGNVRNMSLHDIWHYSEGMHFGRLRSVDDMWGYCRSCYYNDVCRGGCTWTSHSLLGKPGNNPYCHYRTLELEKRGLRERIVKVEDAAQQSFAVGRFDLITERIDTGEKVSSVSDSGQVIKLAWINQGRQSPEEGRIPVQLSLCRSCLQYIYPQEVTCPHCQADVAAAQAVYLADRARQQAIMNTLTGLLGAPPSTLV
;
A
#
# COMPACT_ATOMS: atom_id res chain seq x y z
N VAL A 1 1.43 5.52 25.79
CA VAL A 1 2.00 6.35 26.87
C VAL A 1 0.85 7.15 27.46
N PRO A 2 0.63 7.13 28.81
CA PRO A 2 -0.42 7.92 29.46
C PRO A 2 -0.34 9.41 29.07
N GLY A 3 -1.47 10.02 28.74
CA GLY A 3 -1.56 11.43 28.33
C GLY A 3 -0.99 11.78 26.95
N SER A 4 -0.60 10.80 26.13
CA SER A 4 -0.10 11.09 24.77
C SER A 4 -1.22 11.59 23.84
N PHE A 5 -2.44 11.08 24.01
CA PHE A 5 -3.61 11.54 23.25
C PHE A 5 -3.90 13.03 23.51
N ASP A 6 -3.99 13.42 24.77
CA ASP A 6 -4.29 14.81 25.15
C ASP A 6 -3.24 15.78 24.60
N LYS A 7 -1.94 15.39 24.66
CA LYS A 7 -0.85 16.19 24.09
C LYS A 7 -0.94 16.30 22.57
N ALA A 8 -1.31 15.23 21.89
CA ALA A 8 -1.49 15.26 20.43
C ALA A 8 -2.65 16.19 20.05
N VAL A 9 -3.80 16.06 20.72
CA VAL A 9 -4.98 16.91 20.52
C VAL A 9 -4.64 18.40 20.78
N ASP A 10 -3.97 18.71 21.89
CA ASP A 10 -3.52 20.08 22.20
C ASP A 10 -2.58 20.64 21.13
N THR A 11 -1.65 19.83 20.64
CA THR A 11 -0.74 20.22 19.55
C THR A 11 -1.50 20.55 18.27
N LEU A 12 -2.47 19.72 17.87
CA LEU A 12 -3.29 19.96 16.68
C LEU A 12 -4.12 21.25 16.83
N ARG A 13 -4.74 21.48 17.99
CA ARG A 13 -5.47 22.72 18.28
C ARG A 13 -4.61 23.97 18.17
N ARG A 14 -3.40 23.93 18.71
CA ARG A 14 -2.43 25.04 18.61
C ARG A 14 -1.99 25.29 17.18
N ALA A 15 -1.70 24.22 16.42
CA ALA A 15 -1.32 24.34 15.01
C ALA A 15 -2.45 24.99 14.19
N LYS A 16 -3.70 24.54 14.39
CA LYS A 16 -4.89 25.14 13.76
C LYS A 16 -5.04 26.62 14.13
N ALA A 17 -4.90 26.97 15.42
CA ALA A 17 -5.02 28.35 15.89
C ALA A 17 -3.95 29.29 15.29
N LEU A 18 -2.79 28.74 14.91
CA LEU A 18 -1.71 29.48 14.24
C LEU A 18 -1.86 29.50 12.70
N GLY A 19 -2.93 28.95 12.15
CA GLY A 19 -3.16 28.88 10.70
C GLY A 19 -2.23 27.89 9.97
N LEU A 20 -1.62 26.94 10.68
CA LEU A 20 -0.78 25.91 10.08
C LEU A 20 -1.64 24.81 9.46
N ALA A 21 -1.20 24.29 8.32
CA ALA A 21 -1.79 23.10 7.74
C ALA A 21 -1.54 21.89 8.64
N VAL A 22 -2.63 21.14 8.94
CA VAL A 22 -2.58 20.00 9.85
C VAL A 22 -2.78 18.71 9.08
N SER A 23 -1.85 17.77 9.23
CA SER A 23 -1.92 16.41 8.71
C SER A 23 -1.75 15.41 9.85
N VAL A 24 -2.53 14.32 9.82
CA VAL A 24 -2.45 13.24 10.81
C VAL A 24 -2.03 11.95 10.13
N ASN A 25 -1.14 11.18 10.76
CA ASN A 25 -0.76 9.84 10.31
C ASN A 25 -1.25 8.81 11.33
N THR A 26 -1.94 7.78 10.85
CA THR A 26 -2.52 6.72 11.68
C THR A 26 -2.00 5.35 11.25
N GLN A 27 -1.54 4.58 12.23
CA GLN A 27 -1.21 3.16 12.05
C GLN A 27 -2.47 2.32 12.33
N ILE A 28 -2.88 1.51 11.35
CA ILE A 28 -4.00 0.58 11.50
C ILE A 28 -3.49 -0.75 12.02
N GLY A 29 -3.97 -1.14 13.16
CA GLY A 29 -3.77 -2.46 13.76
C GLY A 29 -5.10 -3.03 14.23
N ALA A 30 -5.10 -4.23 14.78
CA ALA A 30 -6.32 -4.89 15.28
C ALA A 30 -7.07 -4.06 16.34
N ALA A 31 -6.30 -3.39 17.22
CA ALA A 31 -6.88 -2.56 18.28
C ALA A 31 -7.41 -1.20 17.78
N THR A 32 -6.85 -0.64 16.70
CA THR A 32 -7.21 0.71 16.22
C THR A 32 -8.23 0.69 15.08
N LEU A 33 -8.42 -0.46 14.44
CA LEU A 33 -9.36 -0.59 13.32
C LEU A 33 -10.80 -0.16 13.66
N PRO A 34 -11.37 -0.58 14.80
CA PRO A 34 -12.76 -0.19 15.16
C PRO A 34 -12.94 1.31 15.36
N ASP A 35 -11.88 2.01 15.78
CA ASP A 35 -11.96 3.42 16.17
C ASP A 35 -11.76 4.38 14.99
N LEU A 36 -11.44 3.89 13.79
CA LEU A 36 -11.14 4.75 12.62
C LEU A 36 -12.27 5.73 12.27
N PRO A 37 -13.56 5.37 12.33
CA PRO A 37 -14.64 6.33 12.05
C PRO A 37 -14.67 7.49 13.06
N GLU A 38 -14.59 7.20 14.36
CA GLU A 38 -14.57 8.21 15.42
C GLU A 38 -13.31 9.06 15.37
N LEU A 39 -12.17 8.44 15.04
CA LEU A 39 -10.91 9.16 14.83
C LEU A 39 -11.02 10.14 13.65
N MET A 40 -11.68 9.76 12.55
CA MET A 40 -11.93 10.66 11.42
C MET A 40 -12.70 11.90 11.87
N ASP A 41 -13.78 11.74 12.65
CA ASP A 41 -14.55 12.84 13.19
C ASP A 41 -13.68 13.76 14.06
N THR A 42 -12.93 13.16 14.97
CA THR A 42 -12.02 13.88 15.87
C THR A 42 -10.98 14.72 15.11
N ILE A 43 -10.30 14.15 14.10
CA ILE A 43 -9.26 14.89 13.38
C ILE A 43 -9.83 15.99 12.49
N ILE A 44 -11.02 15.81 11.93
CA ILE A 44 -11.73 16.87 11.19
C ILE A 44 -12.08 18.03 12.13
N GLU A 45 -12.64 17.77 13.30
CA GLU A 45 -12.92 18.79 14.31
C GLU A 45 -11.67 19.56 14.74
N LEU A 46 -10.53 18.86 14.84
CA LEU A 46 -9.23 19.45 15.15
C LEU A 46 -8.61 20.24 13.98
N GLY A 47 -9.24 20.20 12.79
CA GLY A 47 -8.86 20.98 11.62
C GLY A 47 -7.80 20.31 10.74
N ALA A 48 -7.68 19.01 10.81
CA ALA A 48 -6.86 18.27 9.85
C ALA A 48 -7.48 18.35 8.45
N THR A 49 -6.64 18.58 7.46
CA THR A 49 -7.01 18.59 6.03
C THR A 49 -6.49 17.37 5.29
N HIS A 50 -5.53 16.66 5.89
CA HIS A 50 -4.93 15.45 5.33
C HIS A 50 -4.81 14.37 6.39
N TRP A 51 -5.12 13.14 5.98
CA TRP A 51 -5.06 11.96 6.83
C TRP A 51 -4.32 10.83 6.12
N GLN A 52 -3.11 10.54 6.56
CA GLN A 52 -2.35 9.41 6.06
C GLN A 52 -2.64 8.16 6.89
N ILE A 53 -2.96 7.05 6.21
CA ILE A 53 -3.26 5.76 6.83
C ILE A 53 -2.25 4.72 6.38
N GLN A 54 -1.73 3.92 7.32
CA GLN A 54 -0.80 2.82 7.07
C GLN A 54 -1.19 1.59 7.90
N ILE A 55 -0.90 0.39 7.42
CA ILE A 55 -1.00 -0.83 8.23
C ILE A 55 0.20 -0.89 9.17
N THR A 56 -0.03 -1.27 10.42
CA THR A 56 1.03 -1.56 11.39
C THR A 56 1.88 -2.73 10.88
N VAL A 57 3.18 -2.49 10.74
CA VAL A 57 4.12 -3.49 10.24
C VAL A 57 4.80 -4.21 11.41
N ALA A 58 5.01 -5.51 11.27
CA ALA A 58 5.65 -6.38 12.26
C ALA A 58 7.14 -6.03 12.38
N MET A 59 7.46 -4.99 13.17
CA MET A 59 8.81 -4.51 13.41
C MET A 59 8.93 -3.86 14.79
N GLY A 60 10.05 -4.06 15.47
CA GLY A 60 10.26 -3.55 16.81
C GLY A 60 9.16 -4.03 17.79
N ASN A 61 8.63 -3.14 18.59
CA ASN A 61 7.61 -3.47 19.61
C ASN A 61 6.34 -4.14 19.06
N ALA A 62 6.01 -3.92 17.79
CA ALA A 62 4.86 -4.59 17.16
C ALA A 62 5.09 -6.11 16.93
N VAL A 63 6.34 -6.57 16.91
CA VAL A 63 6.65 -8.01 16.88
C VAL A 63 6.37 -8.64 18.23
N ASP A 64 6.70 -7.93 19.33
CA ASP A 64 6.49 -8.43 20.67
C ASP A 64 4.99 -8.55 21.02
N HIS A 65 4.17 -7.76 20.33
CA HIS A 65 2.72 -7.67 20.47
C HIS A 65 1.97 -8.05 19.17
N PRO A 66 2.05 -9.34 18.73
CA PRO A 66 1.44 -9.76 17.46
C PRO A 66 -0.08 -9.63 17.42
N GLU A 67 -0.74 -9.54 18.57
CA GLU A 67 -2.17 -9.26 18.71
C GLU A 67 -2.57 -7.87 18.21
N LEU A 68 -1.61 -6.95 18.09
CA LEU A 68 -1.84 -5.62 17.53
C LEU A 68 -1.82 -5.62 16.00
N LEU A 69 -1.28 -6.66 15.38
CA LEU A 69 -1.20 -6.76 13.93
C LEU A 69 -2.54 -7.19 13.33
N LEU A 70 -2.89 -6.60 12.20
CA LEU A 70 -3.97 -7.12 11.39
C LEU A 70 -3.61 -8.49 10.84
N GLN A 71 -4.59 -9.34 10.67
CA GLN A 71 -4.42 -10.57 9.89
C GLN A 71 -4.64 -10.25 8.39
N PRO A 72 -3.93 -10.89 7.45
CA PRO A 72 -4.11 -10.67 6.03
C PRO A 72 -5.56 -10.76 5.56
N TYR A 73 -6.34 -11.72 6.06
CA TYR A 73 -7.74 -11.89 5.70
C TYR A 73 -8.64 -10.71 6.13
N GLN A 74 -8.24 -9.93 7.12
CA GLN A 74 -9.01 -8.75 7.57
C GLN A 74 -9.05 -7.64 6.53
N LEU A 75 -8.24 -7.72 5.47
CA LEU A 75 -8.35 -6.77 4.35
C LEU A 75 -9.72 -6.81 3.67
N LEU A 76 -10.49 -7.89 3.79
CA LEU A 76 -11.88 -7.96 3.34
C LEU A 76 -12.79 -6.96 4.08
N GLU A 77 -12.47 -6.65 5.33
CA GLU A 77 -13.18 -5.67 6.15
C GLU A 77 -12.54 -4.28 6.05
N VAL A 78 -11.22 -4.22 6.14
CA VAL A 78 -10.45 -2.97 6.15
C VAL A 78 -10.65 -2.17 4.87
N MET A 79 -10.55 -2.81 3.71
CA MET A 79 -10.56 -2.07 2.44
C MET A 79 -11.91 -1.42 2.11
N PRO A 80 -13.07 -2.08 2.31
CA PRO A 80 -14.37 -1.41 2.19
C PRO A 80 -14.56 -0.27 3.20
N LEU A 81 -14.11 -0.46 4.45
CA LEU A 81 -14.16 0.59 5.47
C LEU A 81 -13.37 1.81 5.03
N LEU A 82 -12.11 1.64 4.59
CA LEU A 82 -11.28 2.75 4.12
C LEU A 82 -11.89 3.45 2.90
N ALA A 83 -12.49 2.69 1.98
CA ALA A 83 -13.16 3.28 0.81
C ALA A 83 -14.37 4.15 1.20
N ARG A 84 -15.12 3.74 2.22
CA ARG A 84 -16.20 4.53 2.79
C ARG A 84 -15.65 5.81 3.45
N LEU A 85 -14.67 5.67 4.35
CA LEU A 85 -14.06 6.80 5.04
C LEU A 85 -13.40 7.79 4.07
N TYR A 86 -12.81 7.29 2.98
CA TYR A 86 -12.25 8.15 1.93
C TYR A 86 -13.33 9.07 1.33
N ARG A 87 -14.47 8.51 0.93
CA ARG A 87 -15.57 9.28 0.32
C ARG A 87 -16.15 10.30 1.31
N GLU A 88 -16.46 9.83 2.52
CA GLU A 88 -16.96 10.69 3.61
C GLU A 88 -15.97 11.82 3.95
N GLY A 89 -14.67 11.51 3.95
CA GLY A 89 -13.61 12.48 4.20
C GLY A 89 -13.56 13.57 3.14
N VAL A 90 -13.61 13.19 1.85
CA VAL A 90 -13.62 14.15 0.73
C VAL A 90 -14.80 15.11 0.84
N ASP A 91 -15.99 14.60 1.13
CA ASP A 91 -17.21 15.43 1.29
C ASP A 91 -17.10 16.42 2.47
N ARG A 92 -16.22 16.12 3.43
CA ARG A 92 -15.98 16.93 4.64
C ARG A 92 -14.67 17.71 4.60
N GLY A 93 -13.96 17.72 3.45
CA GLY A 93 -12.70 18.47 3.26
C GLY A 93 -11.46 17.80 3.84
N LEU A 94 -11.51 16.50 4.14
CA LEU A 94 -10.38 15.70 4.58
C LEU A 94 -9.88 14.80 3.44
N LEU A 95 -8.66 15.02 2.97
CA LEU A 95 -8.02 14.17 1.96
C LEU A 95 -7.31 13.00 2.63
N MET A 96 -7.80 11.79 2.38
CA MET A 96 -7.13 10.59 2.86
C MET A 96 -6.04 10.14 1.88
N ASN A 97 -4.85 9.85 2.38
CA ASN A 97 -3.73 9.29 1.65
C ASN A 97 -3.36 7.91 2.23
N VAL A 98 -3.39 6.87 1.40
CA VAL A 98 -2.99 5.54 1.85
C VAL A 98 -1.49 5.33 1.69
N GLY A 99 -0.87 4.76 2.72
CA GLY A 99 0.54 4.39 2.69
C GLY A 99 0.83 3.29 1.65
N ASN A 100 2.10 3.16 1.30
CA ASN A 100 2.56 2.16 0.33
C ASN A 100 2.35 0.70 0.79
N ASN A 101 2.02 0.49 2.05
CA ASN A 101 1.76 -0.83 2.63
C ASN A 101 0.26 -1.17 2.76
N ILE A 102 -0.63 -0.31 2.30
CA ILE A 102 -2.07 -0.58 2.21
C ILE A 102 -2.33 -1.35 0.93
N GLY A 103 -3.09 -2.43 1.04
CA GLY A 103 -3.52 -3.38 0.03
C GLY A 103 -3.37 -2.99 -1.43
N TYR A 104 -3.26 -3.93 -2.32
CA TYR A 104 -2.95 -3.67 -3.73
C TYR A 104 -4.05 -4.23 -4.60
N TYR A 105 -4.49 -3.44 -5.58
CA TYR A 105 -5.55 -3.79 -6.53
C TYR A 105 -6.90 -4.08 -5.84
N GLY A 106 -7.75 -4.87 -6.44
CA GLY A 106 -9.11 -5.01 -5.99
C GLY A 106 -10.00 -3.81 -6.42
N PRO A 107 -11.27 -3.77 -6.01
CA PRO A 107 -12.24 -2.80 -6.53
C PRO A 107 -12.08 -1.37 -6.01
N TYR A 108 -11.18 -1.13 -5.05
CA TYR A 108 -11.01 0.19 -4.42
C TYR A 108 -9.69 0.88 -4.75
N GLU A 109 -8.78 0.25 -5.48
CA GLU A 109 -7.44 0.80 -5.80
C GLU A 109 -7.54 2.17 -6.49
N HIS A 110 -8.50 2.33 -7.41
CA HIS A 110 -8.72 3.55 -8.18
C HIS A 110 -9.18 4.75 -7.33
N ILE A 111 -9.65 4.55 -6.10
CA ILE A 111 -10.18 5.61 -5.24
C ILE A 111 -9.06 6.49 -4.71
N TRP A 112 -7.98 5.90 -4.23
CA TRP A 112 -6.98 6.60 -3.43
C TRP A 112 -5.58 6.70 -4.05
N ARG A 113 -5.21 5.87 -5.04
CA ARG A 113 -3.83 5.90 -5.56
C ARG A 113 -3.49 7.16 -6.34
N GLY A 114 -4.41 7.72 -7.05
CA GLY A 114 -4.21 8.91 -7.89
C GLY A 114 -5.08 10.08 -7.49
N PHE A 115 -5.58 10.15 -6.26
CA PHE A 115 -6.54 11.17 -5.83
C PHE A 115 -7.74 11.28 -6.79
N GLY A 116 -8.22 10.13 -7.28
CA GLY A 116 -9.32 10.04 -8.25
C GLY A 116 -8.88 9.97 -9.72
N ASP A 117 -7.59 10.08 -10.04
CA ASP A 117 -7.10 9.74 -11.38
C ASP A 117 -7.05 8.22 -11.55
N GLU A 118 -8.02 7.69 -12.26
CA GLU A 118 -8.17 6.24 -12.50
C GLU A 118 -7.02 5.64 -13.32
N ARG A 119 -6.13 6.45 -13.89
CA ARG A 119 -4.92 5.98 -14.58
C ARG A 119 -3.81 5.63 -13.61
N VAL A 120 -3.91 6.09 -12.36
CA VAL A 120 -2.89 5.85 -11.35
C VAL A 120 -3.24 4.62 -10.53
N HIS A 121 -2.37 3.64 -10.57
CA HIS A 121 -2.47 2.40 -9.81
C HIS A 121 -1.11 2.05 -9.20
N TRP A 122 -1.07 1.06 -8.31
CA TRP A 122 0.19 0.57 -7.78
C TRP A 122 1.06 -0.02 -8.91
N SER A 123 2.30 0.46 -9.02
CA SER A 123 3.29 0.06 -10.04
C SER A 123 4.61 -0.45 -9.46
N GLY A 124 4.58 -0.92 -8.21
CA GLY A 124 5.75 -1.42 -7.51
C GLY A 124 6.26 -0.46 -6.42
N CYS A 125 7.22 -0.94 -5.66
CA CYS A 125 7.81 -0.19 -4.55
C CYS A 125 8.67 0.98 -5.07
N ALA A 126 8.38 2.20 -4.64
CA ALA A 126 9.11 3.41 -5.03
C ALA A 126 10.52 3.51 -4.42
N ALA A 127 10.84 2.67 -3.43
CA ALA A 127 12.11 2.69 -2.73
C ALA A 127 13.30 2.48 -3.67
N GLY A 128 14.25 3.43 -3.67
CA GLY A 128 15.40 3.41 -4.57
C GLY A 128 15.08 3.67 -6.05
N GLN A 129 13.82 3.92 -6.40
CA GLN A 129 13.38 4.29 -7.76
C GLN A 129 13.09 5.79 -7.88
N THR A 130 12.23 6.31 -7.00
CA THR A 130 11.84 7.73 -6.95
C THR A 130 11.95 8.30 -5.55
N VAL A 131 12.26 7.46 -4.56
CA VAL A 131 12.36 7.83 -3.14
C VAL A 131 13.70 7.37 -2.59
N LEU A 132 14.34 8.22 -1.80
CA LEU A 132 15.46 7.89 -0.94
C LEU A 132 15.22 8.42 0.46
N ALA A 133 15.96 7.88 1.43
CA ALA A 133 15.98 8.33 2.81
C ALA A 133 17.43 8.63 3.23
N LEU A 134 17.61 9.66 4.02
CA LEU A 134 18.88 10.05 4.63
C LEU A 134 18.79 9.86 6.14
N GLU A 135 19.67 9.06 6.70
CA GLU A 135 19.80 8.88 8.15
C GLU A 135 20.64 9.98 8.78
N ALA A 136 20.54 10.15 10.10
CA ALA A 136 21.23 11.23 10.82
C ALA A 136 22.77 11.13 10.73
N ASP A 137 23.32 9.95 10.54
CA ASP A 137 24.75 9.71 10.34
C ASP A 137 25.25 9.97 8.91
N GLY A 138 24.32 10.32 7.98
CA GLY A 138 24.62 10.54 6.57
C GLY A 138 24.45 9.30 5.69
N THR A 139 23.97 8.19 6.24
CA THR A 139 23.68 6.97 5.45
C THR A 139 22.44 7.17 4.57
N VAL A 140 22.53 6.75 3.32
CA VAL A 140 21.44 6.84 2.33
C VAL A 140 20.84 5.45 2.10
N LYS A 141 19.52 5.38 2.11
CA LYS A 141 18.72 4.17 1.87
C LYS A 141 17.63 4.43 0.83
N GLY A 142 17.18 3.37 0.15
CA GLY A 142 15.99 3.46 -0.72
C GLY A 142 14.67 3.62 0.06
N CYS A 143 14.62 3.16 1.30
CA CYS A 143 13.44 3.24 2.17
C CYS A 143 13.85 3.53 3.62
N PRO A 144 13.24 4.51 4.31
CA PRO A 144 13.57 4.83 5.70
C PRO A 144 13.24 3.68 6.66
N SER A 145 12.28 2.86 6.33
CA SER A 145 11.75 1.80 7.20
C SER A 145 12.50 0.47 7.10
N LEU A 146 13.33 0.26 6.08
CA LEU A 146 14.16 -0.94 5.94
C LEU A 146 15.42 -0.83 6.80
N ALA A 147 15.96 -1.97 7.20
CA ALA A 147 17.21 -2.02 7.95
C ALA A 147 18.35 -1.37 7.15
N THR A 148 19.31 -0.72 7.86
CA THR A 148 20.48 -0.10 7.22
C THR A 148 21.37 -1.18 6.64
N VAL A 149 21.58 -2.26 7.40
CA VAL A 149 22.33 -3.44 6.92
C VAL A 149 21.56 -4.11 5.78
N GLY A 150 22.20 -4.17 4.61
CA GLY A 150 21.65 -4.80 3.43
C GLY A 150 20.77 -3.90 2.54
N PHE A 151 20.35 -2.71 3.01
CA PHE A 151 19.49 -1.80 2.22
C PHE A 151 20.06 -0.38 2.12
N SER A 152 21.31 -0.16 2.52
CA SER A 152 21.99 1.13 2.35
C SER A 152 22.76 1.19 1.02
N GLY A 153 22.71 2.36 0.39
CA GLY A 153 23.49 2.65 -0.82
C GLY A 153 24.88 3.25 -0.52
N GLY A 154 25.14 3.69 0.71
CA GLY A 154 26.37 4.34 1.09
C GLY A 154 26.13 5.53 2.01
N ASN A 155 27.15 6.34 2.24
CA ASN A 155 27.09 7.48 3.13
C ASN A 155 27.60 8.76 2.42
N VAL A 156 26.82 9.84 2.51
CA VAL A 156 27.13 11.12 1.83
C VAL A 156 28.42 11.79 2.30
N ARG A 157 29.00 11.34 3.40
CA ARG A 157 30.31 11.81 3.87
C ARG A 157 31.47 11.21 3.10
N ASN A 158 31.24 10.06 2.43
CA ASN A 158 32.27 9.29 1.75
C ASN A 158 32.04 9.21 0.23
N MET A 159 30.80 9.43 -0.24
CA MET A 159 30.41 9.31 -1.63
C MET A 159 29.46 10.45 -2.00
N SER A 160 29.47 10.88 -3.25
CA SER A 160 28.45 11.81 -3.73
C SER A 160 27.05 11.19 -3.73
N LEU A 161 26.02 11.98 -3.49
CA LEU A 161 24.64 11.51 -3.57
C LEU A 161 24.30 10.96 -4.97
N HIS A 162 24.89 11.56 -6.01
CA HIS A 162 24.78 11.09 -7.40
C HIS A 162 25.30 9.65 -7.53
N ASP A 163 26.51 9.36 -7.01
CA ASP A 163 27.11 8.02 -7.11
C ASP A 163 26.33 7.00 -6.29
N ILE A 164 25.87 7.38 -5.09
CA ILE A 164 24.99 6.54 -4.25
C ILE A 164 23.73 6.18 -5.04
N TRP A 165 23.08 7.17 -5.67
CA TRP A 165 21.83 6.97 -6.39
C TRP A 165 21.99 6.11 -7.65
N HIS A 166 23.04 6.33 -8.43
CA HIS A 166 23.19 5.71 -9.73
C HIS A 166 23.95 4.38 -9.71
N TYR A 167 24.89 4.19 -8.79
CA TYR A 167 25.82 3.07 -8.85
C TYR A 167 25.78 2.13 -7.64
N SER A 168 25.08 2.47 -6.55
CA SER A 168 25.06 1.63 -5.37
C SER A 168 24.02 0.53 -5.47
N GLU A 169 24.46 -0.73 -5.39
CA GLU A 169 23.57 -1.91 -5.43
C GLU A 169 22.49 -1.87 -4.35
N GLY A 170 22.82 -1.41 -3.14
CA GLY A 170 21.88 -1.28 -2.04
C GLY A 170 20.70 -0.34 -2.32
N MET A 171 20.81 0.55 -3.34
CA MET A 171 19.71 1.38 -3.82
C MET A 171 18.87 0.72 -4.89
N HIS A 172 19.40 -0.28 -5.60
CA HIS A 172 18.80 -0.81 -6.81
C HIS A 172 17.83 -1.97 -6.59
N PHE A 173 17.66 -2.46 -5.36
CA PHE A 173 16.80 -3.61 -5.07
C PHE A 173 15.35 -3.48 -5.61
N GLY A 174 14.81 -2.25 -5.67
CA GLY A 174 13.50 -1.97 -6.24
C GLY A 174 13.52 -1.87 -7.76
N ARG A 175 14.58 -1.28 -8.33
CA ARG A 175 14.75 -1.09 -9.79
C ARG A 175 14.99 -2.41 -10.52
N LEU A 176 15.82 -3.27 -9.94
CA LEU A 176 16.24 -4.54 -10.54
C LEU A 176 15.26 -5.69 -10.28
N ARG A 177 14.24 -5.46 -9.43
CA ARG A 177 13.26 -6.50 -9.13
C ARG A 177 12.46 -6.88 -10.37
N SER A 178 12.41 -8.18 -10.65
CA SER A 178 11.68 -8.77 -11.76
C SER A 178 10.65 -9.80 -11.27
N VAL A 179 9.94 -10.42 -12.20
CA VAL A 179 9.00 -11.52 -11.92
C VAL A 179 9.72 -12.72 -11.28
N ASP A 180 10.98 -12.94 -11.64
CA ASP A 180 11.79 -14.06 -11.11
C ASP A 180 12.09 -13.93 -9.62
N ASP A 181 12.04 -12.70 -9.07
CA ASP A 181 12.24 -12.45 -7.65
C ASP A 181 10.99 -12.68 -6.84
N MET A 182 9.84 -12.91 -7.51
CA MET A 182 8.58 -13.22 -6.87
C MET A 182 8.53 -14.68 -6.45
N TRP A 183 7.89 -14.94 -5.33
CA TRP A 183 7.71 -16.27 -4.78
C TRP A 183 6.36 -16.42 -4.09
N GLY A 184 6.01 -17.65 -3.68
CA GLY A 184 4.71 -17.93 -3.10
C GLY A 184 3.58 -17.48 -4.02
N TYR A 185 2.53 -16.92 -3.44
CA TYR A 185 1.36 -16.44 -4.20
C TYR A 185 1.75 -15.42 -5.28
N CYS A 186 2.64 -14.50 -4.97
CA CYS A 186 2.98 -13.40 -5.90
C CYS A 186 3.68 -13.87 -7.17
N ARG A 187 4.30 -15.06 -7.21
CA ARG A 187 4.96 -15.58 -8.41
C ARG A 187 3.97 -15.85 -9.56
N SER A 188 2.78 -16.34 -9.25
CA SER A 188 1.72 -16.67 -10.22
C SER A 188 0.58 -15.67 -10.24
N CYS A 189 0.74 -14.54 -9.57
CA CYS A 189 -0.28 -13.50 -9.49
C CYS A 189 -0.48 -12.83 -10.85
N TYR A 190 -1.73 -12.50 -11.20
CA TYR A 190 -2.09 -11.76 -12.41
C TYR A 190 -1.31 -10.44 -12.57
N TYR A 191 -1.02 -9.75 -11.46
CA TYR A 191 -0.31 -8.45 -11.46
C TYR A 191 1.18 -8.56 -11.14
N ASN A 192 1.81 -9.72 -11.27
CA ASN A 192 3.17 -9.95 -10.77
C ASN A 192 4.23 -9.03 -11.38
N ASP A 193 4.15 -8.75 -12.68
CA ASP A 193 5.09 -7.91 -13.43
C ASP A 193 4.94 -6.41 -13.15
N VAL A 194 3.72 -5.95 -12.83
CA VAL A 194 3.44 -4.55 -12.47
C VAL A 194 3.64 -4.34 -10.98
N CYS A 195 3.03 -5.19 -10.14
CA CYS A 195 3.02 -5.07 -8.68
C CYS A 195 4.38 -5.35 -8.04
N ARG A 196 5.09 -6.37 -8.53
CA ARG A 196 6.40 -6.83 -8.02
C ARG A 196 6.40 -7.10 -6.51
N GLY A 197 5.33 -7.74 -6.02
CA GLY A 197 5.21 -8.20 -4.63
C GLY A 197 4.91 -7.12 -3.60
N GLY A 198 4.41 -5.96 -4.01
CA GLY A 198 3.96 -4.91 -3.09
C GLY A 198 5.10 -4.21 -2.33
N CYS A 199 4.81 -3.73 -1.13
CA CYS A 199 5.78 -3.05 -0.27
C CYS A 199 6.89 -4.00 0.19
N THR A 200 8.13 -3.62 -0.11
CA THR A 200 9.33 -4.37 0.28
C THR A 200 9.46 -4.50 1.80
N TRP A 201 9.22 -3.40 2.51
CA TRP A 201 9.31 -3.38 3.97
C TRP A 201 8.34 -4.35 4.62
N THR A 202 7.07 -4.35 4.23
CA THR A 202 6.05 -5.26 4.79
C THR A 202 6.40 -6.72 4.56
N SER A 203 6.77 -7.09 3.32
CA SER A 203 7.17 -8.47 3.01
C SER A 203 8.42 -8.91 3.78
N HIS A 204 9.41 -8.03 3.85
CA HIS A 204 10.68 -8.32 4.53
C HIS A 204 10.48 -8.47 6.04
N SER A 205 9.70 -7.59 6.65
CA SER A 205 9.47 -7.62 8.11
C SER A 205 8.70 -8.87 8.57
N LEU A 206 7.84 -9.42 7.71
CA LEU A 206 7.05 -10.62 8.03
C LEU A 206 7.77 -11.91 7.67
N LEU A 207 8.36 -11.95 6.47
CA LEU A 207 8.79 -13.20 5.83
C LEU A 207 10.30 -13.23 5.55
N GLY A 208 11.09 -12.33 6.13
CA GLY A 208 12.53 -12.25 5.98
C GLY A 208 13.01 -11.83 4.58
N LYS A 209 12.13 -11.82 3.58
CA LYS A 209 12.46 -11.46 2.20
C LYS A 209 11.33 -10.74 1.46
N PRO A 210 11.64 -9.88 0.47
CA PRO A 210 10.64 -9.25 -0.38
C PRO A 210 10.03 -10.23 -1.39
N GLY A 211 8.99 -9.79 -2.13
CA GLY A 211 8.46 -10.52 -3.28
C GLY A 211 7.27 -11.44 -2.99
N ASN A 212 6.74 -11.45 -1.77
CA ASN A 212 5.49 -12.13 -1.43
C ASN A 212 4.80 -11.42 -0.27
N ASN A 213 4.01 -10.38 -0.58
CA ASN A 213 3.32 -9.60 0.44
C ASN A 213 1.94 -10.20 0.74
N PRO A 214 1.67 -10.65 1.99
CA PRO A 214 0.36 -11.18 2.36
C PRO A 214 -0.71 -10.09 2.54
N TYR A 215 -0.34 -8.84 2.86
CA TYR A 215 -1.28 -7.74 2.97
C TYR A 215 -1.61 -7.17 1.59
N CYS A 216 -2.34 -7.95 0.81
CA CYS A 216 -2.77 -7.64 -0.55
C CYS A 216 -4.27 -7.90 -0.71
N HIS A 217 -5.05 -6.85 -0.99
CA HIS A 217 -6.50 -6.97 -1.13
C HIS A 217 -6.90 -7.92 -2.26
N TYR A 218 -6.27 -7.79 -3.43
CA TYR A 218 -6.52 -8.70 -4.54
C TYR A 218 -6.30 -10.17 -4.15
N ARG A 219 -5.16 -10.46 -3.51
CA ARG A 219 -4.84 -11.80 -3.01
C ARG A 219 -5.90 -12.33 -2.04
N THR A 220 -6.34 -11.49 -1.11
CA THR A 220 -7.34 -11.88 -0.12
C THR A 220 -8.68 -12.21 -0.78
N LEU A 221 -9.12 -11.40 -1.76
CA LEU A 221 -10.33 -11.66 -2.54
C LEU A 221 -10.24 -12.96 -3.34
N GLU A 222 -9.10 -13.24 -3.96
CA GLU A 222 -8.90 -14.46 -4.75
C GLU A 222 -8.84 -15.72 -3.86
N LEU A 223 -8.31 -15.61 -2.65
CA LEU A 223 -8.31 -16.70 -1.68
C LEU A 223 -9.73 -16.96 -1.15
N GLU A 224 -10.47 -15.91 -0.80
CA GLU A 224 -11.85 -16.00 -0.35
C GLU A 224 -12.75 -16.72 -1.36
N LYS A 225 -12.64 -16.41 -2.67
CA LYS A 225 -13.35 -17.11 -3.74
C LYS A 225 -13.09 -18.63 -3.77
N ARG A 226 -11.96 -19.07 -3.23
CA ARG A 226 -11.56 -20.48 -3.12
C ARG A 226 -11.91 -21.11 -1.78
N GLY A 227 -12.58 -20.38 -0.88
CA GLY A 227 -12.85 -20.81 0.49
C GLY A 227 -11.62 -20.85 1.38
N LEU A 228 -10.60 -20.06 1.05
CA LEU A 228 -9.31 -20.00 1.74
C LEU A 228 -9.07 -18.62 2.35
N ARG A 229 -8.31 -18.60 3.44
CA ARG A 229 -7.77 -17.37 4.02
C ARG A 229 -6.32 -17.56 4.47
N GLU A 230 -5.62 -16.46 4.62
CA GLU A 230 -4.27 -16.46 5.17
C GLU A 230 -4.21 -15.72 6.49
N ARG A 231 -3.40 -16.26 7.41
CA ARG A 231 -3.06 -15.62 8.67
C ARG A 231 -1.56 -15.69 8.95
N ILE A 232 -1.07 -14.72 9.69
CA ILE A 232 0.31 -14.69 10.18
C ILE A 232 0.36 -15.20 11.61
N VAL A 233 1.39 -15.98 11.93
CA VAL A 233 1.65 -16.50 13.28
C VAL A 233 3.10 -16.21 13.62
N LYS A 234 3.32 -15.51 14.72
CA LYS A 234 4.68 -15.26 15.22
C LYS A 234 5.31 -16.58 15.69
N VAL A 235 6.53 -16.84 15.23
CA VAL A 235 7.32 -18.04 15.60
C VAL A 235 8.63 -17.69 16.30
N GLU A 236 9.10 -16.42 16.14
CA GLU A 236 10.32 -15.95 16.79
C GLU A 236 10.22 -14.45 17.11
N ASP A 237 10.74 -14.07 18.26
CA ASP A 237 10.79 -12.68 18.70
C ASP A 237 11.84 -11.88 17.92
N ALA A 238 11.67 -10.55 17.89
CA ALA A 238 12.67 -9.67 17.32
C ALA A 238 13.93 -9.62 18.20
N ALA A 239 15.10 -9.53 17.56
CA ALA A 239 16.32 -9.24 18.28
C ALA A 239 16.26 -7.85 18.96
N GLN A 240 16.93 -7.68 20.10
CA GLN A 240 16.99 -6.44 20.87
C GLN A 240 17.91 -5.41 20.19
N GLN A 241 17.59 -5.03 18.94
CA GLN A 241 18.37 -4.04 18.17
C GLN A 241 17.49 -3.20 17.26
N SER A 242 17.99 -2.08 16.79
CA SER A 242 17.29 -1.20 15.84
C SER A 242 16.96 -1.94 14.53
N PHE A 243 15.77 -1.72 13.98
CA PHE A 243 15.26 -2.35 12.77
C PHE A 243 15.12 -3.87 12.84
N ALA A 244 15.14 -4.45 14.04
CA ALA A 244 14.95 -5.88 14.21
C ALA A 244 13.54 -6.29 13.78
N VAL A 245 13.47 -7.41 13.10
CA VAL A 245 12.23 -8.08 12.71
C VAL A 245 12.15 -9.43 13.41
N GLY A 246 10.93 -9.87 13.73
CA GLY A 246 10.68 -11.23 14.19
C GLY A 246 10.54 -12.16 13.00
N ARG A 247 10.15 -13.39 13.30
CA ARG A 247 9.82 -14.38 12.27
C ARG A 247 8.36 -14.77 12.39
N PHE A 248 7.68 -14.78 11.23
CA PHE A 248 6.28 -15.18 11.14
C PHE A 248 6.12 -16.30 10.11
N ASP A 249 5.27 -17.25 10.43
CA ASP A 249 4.74 -18.20 9.47
C ASP A 249 3.48 -17.59 8.82
N LEU A 250 3.38 -17.71 7.50
CA LEU A 250 2.16 -17.42 6.76
C LEU A 250 1.41 -18.73 6.54
N ILE A 251 0.27 -18.87 7.16
CA ILE A 251 -0.56 -20.06 7.12
C ILE A 251 -1.75 -19.82 6.22
N THR A 252 -1.95 -20.69 5.22
CA THR A 252 -3.18 -20.77 4.45
C THR A 252 -4.07 -21.85 5.05
N GLU A 253 -5.31 -21.53 5.33
CA GLU A 253 -6.31 -22.42 5.91
C GLU A 253 -7.67 -22.29 5.23
N ARG A 254 -8.50 -23.31 5.36
CA ARG A 254 -9.90 -23.29 4.92
C ARG A 254 -10.72 -22.36 5.81
N ILE A 255 -11.61 -21.58 5.23
CA ILE A 255 -12.45 -20.64 6.00
C ILE A 255 -13.49 -21.40 6.84
N ASP A 256 -14.05 -22.48 6.30
CA ASP A 256 -15.14 -23.26 6.91
C ASP A 256 -14.69 -24.13 8.08
N THR A 257 -13.52 -24.75 7.98
CA THR A 257 -13.03 -25.73 8.95
C THR A 257 -11.85 -25.24 9.79
N GLY A 258 -11.16 -24.20 9.35
CA GLY A 258 -9.88 -23.78 9.92
C GLY A 258 -8.72 -24.76 9.63
N GLU A 259 -8.95 -25.78 8.79
CA GLU A 259 -7.92 -26.75 8.43
C GLU A 259 -6.78 -26.09 7.67
N LYS A 260 -5.55 -26.36 8.12
CA LYS A 260 -4.34 -25.84 7.48
C LYS A 260 -4.11 -26.55 6.15
N VAL A 261 -4.10 -25.77 5.07
CA VAL A 261 -3.81 -26.25 3.71
C VAL A 261 -2.31 -26.18 3.42
N SER A 262 -1.67 -25.07 3.78
CA SER A 262 -0.24 -24.88 3.58
C SER A 262 0.33 -23.89 4.60
N SER A 263 1.65 -23.87 4.72
CA SER A 263 2.37 -22.81 5.43
C SER A 263 3.64 -22.46 4.68
N VAL A 264 3.96 -21.17 4.72
CA VAL A 264 5.23 -20.64 4.26
C VAL A 264 5.95 -20.15 5.51
N SER A 265 7.03 -20.81 5.85
CA SER A 265 7.97 -20.36 6.87
C SER A 265 9.21 -19.83 6.20
N ASP A 266 9.83 -18.83 6.80
CA ASP A 266 11.19 -18.46 6.43
C ASP A 266 12.11 -19.66 6.75
N SER A 267 12.74 -20.20 5.71
CA SER A 267 13.70 -21.31 5.85
C SER A 267 15.02 -20.89 6.51
N GLY A 268 15.06 -19.71 7.14
CA GLY A 268 16.26 -19.19 7.83
C GLY A 268 17.34 -18.67 6.90
N GLN A 269 17.11 -18.68 5.59
CA GLN A 269 18.01 -18.03 4.64
C GLN A 269 17.70 -16.54 4.56
N VAL A 270 18.44 -15.75 5.31
CA VAL A 270 18.58 -14.33 5.01
C VAL A 270 19.07 -14.24 3.56
N ILE A 271 18.17 -13.89 2.64
CA ILE A 271 18.59 -13.61 1.25
C ILE A 271 19.48 -12.39 1.34
N LYS A 272 20.79 -12.62 1.17
CA LYS A 272 21.73 -11.52 0.93
C LYS A 272 21.23 -10.82 -0.32
N LEU A 273 21.05 -9.50 -0.26
CA LEU A 273 20.65 -8.69 -1.44
C LEU A 273 21.54 -8.91 -2.66
N ALA A 274 22.77 -9.33 -2.45
CA ALA A 274 23.68 -9.81 -3.48
C ALA A 274 23.08 -10.90 -4.41
N TRP A 275 22.07 -11.65 -3.96
CA TRP A 275 21.42 -12.66 -4.79
C TRP A 275 20.38 -12.06 -5.74
N ILE A 276 19.79 -10.93 -5.40
CA ILE A 276 18.84 -10.23 -6.27
C ILE A 276 19.58 -9.60 -7.45
N ASN A 277 20.84 -9.21 -7.24
CA ASN A 277 21.63 -8.43 -8.21
C ASN A 277 22.71 -9.24 -8.95
N GLN A 278 22.91 -10.53 -8.64
CA GLN A 278 23.96 -11.33 -9.30
C GLN A 278 23.74 -11.44 -10.81
N GLY A 279 24.62 -10.83 -11.58
CA GLY A 279 24.68 -10.95 -13.03
C GLY A 279 23.70 -10.06 -13.82
N ARG A 280 22.96 -9.17 -13.17
CA ARG A 280 22.08 -8.21 -13.87
C ARG A 280 22.88 -6.96 -14.23
N GLN A 281 22.96 -6.67 -15.52
CA GLN A 281 23.42 -5.37 -16.00
C GLN A 281 22.50 -4.27 -15.49
N SER A 282 22.99 -3.02 -15.44
CA SER A 282 22.22 -1.82 -15.11
C SER A 282 20.81 -1.89 -15.72
N PRO A 283 19.76 -1.48 -15.02
CA PRO A 283 18.42 -1.52 -15.59
C PRO A 283 18.44 -0.79 -16.92
N GLU A 284 17.83 -1.41 -17.93
CA GLU A 284 17.58 -0.69 -19.18
C GLU A 284 16.86 0.62 -18.82
N GLU A 285 17.49 1.74 -19.14
CA GLU A 285 16.87 3.04 -18.99
C GLU A 285 15.57 3.01 -19.80
N GLY A 286 14.43 3.10 -19.13
CA GLY A 286 13.17 3.34 -19.78
C GLY A 286 12.19 2.18 -19.92
N ARG A 287 12.13 1.24 -18.97
CA ARG A 287 10.96 0.37 -18.93
C ARG A 287 9.72 1.23 -18.59
N ILE A 288 8.93 1.56 -19.61
CA ILE A 288 7.65 2.24 -19.44
C ILE A 288 6.76 1.30 -18.62
N PRO A 289 6.28 1.72 -17.43
CA PRO A 289 5.37 0.89 -16.65
C PRO A 289 4.16 0.53 -17.51
N VAL A 290 3.73 -0.72 -17.47
CA VAL A 290 2.50 -1.12 -18.15
C VAL A 290 1.35 -0.35 -17.52
N GLN A 291 0.67 0.47 -18.34
CA GLN A 291 -0.51 1.20 -17.91
C GLN A 291 -1.70 0.24 -17.95
N LEU A 292 -2.26 -0.09 -16.78
CA LEU A 292 -3.47 -0.88 -16.68
C LEU A 292 -4.71 -0.02 -16.94
N SER A 293 -5.79 -0.67 -17.36
CA SER A 293 -7.10 -0.08 -17.57
C SER A 293 -8.08 -0.53 -16.49
N LEU A 294 -9.07 0.30 -16.14
CA LEU A 294 -10.09 -0.04 -15.15
C LEU A 294 -11.26 -0.76 -15.83
N CYS A 295 -11.58 -1.99 -15.41
CA CYS A 295 -12.81 -2.65 -15.81
C CYS A 295 -14.02 -1.93 -15.23
N ARG A 296 -14.91 -1.44 -16.07
CA ARG A 296 -16.09 -0.66 -15.66
C ARG A 296 -17.19 -1.47 -15.00
N SER A 297 -17.14 -2.81 -15.10
CA SER A 297 -18.09 -3.70 -14.44
C SER A 297 -17.72 -3.97 -12.97
N CYS A 298 -16.45 -4.32 -12.68
CA CYS A 298 -16.04 -4.73 -11.34
C CYS A 298 -15.04 -3.78 -10.67
N LEU A 299 -14.62 -2.71 -11.34
CA LEU A 299 -13.68 -1.69 -10.85
C LEU A 299 -12.30 -2.25 -10.45
N GLN A 300 -11.91 -3.36 -11.05
CA GLN A 300 -10.55 -3.88 -10.93
C GLN A 300 -9.72 -3.55 -12.17
N TYR A 301 -8.43 -3.36 -11.98
CA TYR A 301 -7.51 -3.08 -13.08
C TYR A 301 -7.26 -4.33 -13.91
N ILE A 302 -7.16 -4.15 -15.23
CA ILE A 302 -6.89 -5.20 -16.21
C ILE A 302 -5.83 -4.73 -17.18
N TYR A 303 -5.16 -5.66 -17.87
CA TYR A 303 -4.25 -5.31 -18.94
C TYR A 303 -5.02 -4.74 -20.14
N PRO A 304 -4.43 -3.77 -20.89
CA PRO A 304 -5.13 -3.07 -21.98
C PRO A 304 -5.60 -3.98 -23.12
N GLN A 305 -4.98 -5.14 -23.30
CA GLN A 305 -5.31 -6.10 -24.33
C GLN A 305 -6.48 -7.04 -23.96
N GLU A 306 -6.99 -7.00 -22.73
CA GLU A 306 -8.08 -7.87 -22.30
C GLU A 306 -9.39 -7.49 -23.00
N VAL A 307 -10.02 -8.46 -23.64
CA VAL A 307 -11.34 -8.34 -24.26
C VAL A 307 -12.44 -8.72 -23.26
N THR A 308 -12.16 -9.76 -22.48
CA THR A 308 -13.01 -10.23 -21.38
C THR A 308 -12.28 -10.01 -20.05
N CYS A 309 -12.94 -9.39 -19.09
CA CYS A 309 -12.34 -9.14 -17.78
C CYS A 309 -12.02 -10.46 -17.04
N PRO A 310 -10.77 -10.74 -16.66
CA PRO A 310 -10.42 -11.97 -15.97
C PRO A 310 -11.00 -12.08 -14.56
N HIS A 311 -11.47 -10.97 -13.98
CA HIS A 311 -12.00 -10.94 -12.61
C HIS A 311 -13.51 -11.15 -12.51
N CYS A 312 -14.29 -10.62 -13.48
CA CYS A 312 -15.74 -10.66 -13.44
C CYS A 312 -16.39 -11.24 -14.72
N GLN A 313 -15.58 -11.62 -15.72
CA GLN A 313 -16.01 -12.20 -16.99
C GLN A 313 -16.86 -11.26 -17.88
N ALA A 314 -16.96 -9.98 -17.56
CA ALA A 314 -17.65 -9.01 -18.38
C ALA A 314 -16.88 -8.72 -19.67
N ASP A 315 -17.60 -8.48 -20.77
CA ASP A 315 -17.03 -7.88 -21.98
C ASP A 315 -16.56 -6.45 -21.68
N VAL A 316 -15.27 -6.20 -21.89
CA VAL A 316 -14.63 -4.94 -21.51
C VAL A 316 -15.16 -3.76 -22.32
N ALA A 317 -15.37 -3.97 -23.62
CA ALA A 317 -15.86 -2.89 -24.50
C ALA A 317 -17.33 -2.57 -24.21
N ALA A 318 -18.16 -3.57 -23.97
CA ALA A 318 -19.57 -3.38 -23.60
C ALA A 318 -19.68 -2.65 -22.25
N ALA A 319 -18.91 -3.04 -21.23
CA ALA A 319 -18.89 -2.37 -19.94
C ALA A 319 -18.43 -0.90 -20.04
N GLN A 320 -17.43 -0.64 -20.87
CA GLN A 320 -16.96 0.73 -21.14
C GLN A 320 -18.04 1.57 -21.83
N ALA A 321 -18.76 1.00 -22.81
CA ALA A 321 -19.83 1.70 -23.52
C ALA A 321 -20.98 2.11 -22.57
N VAL A 322 -21.41 1.20 -21.69
CA VAL A 322 -22.42 1.50 -20.67
C VAL A 322 -21.97 2.63 -19.75
N TYR A 323 -20.73 2.55 -19.25
CA TYR A 323 -20.16 3.60 -18.38
C TYR A 323 -20.14 4.98 -19.06
N LEU A 324 -19.71 5.05 -20.34
CA LEU A 324 -19.68 6.30 -21.09
C LEU A 324 -21.08 6.86 -21.33
N ALA A 325 -22.05 6.02 -21.64
CA ALA A 325 -23.44 6.43 -21.82
C ALA A 325 -24.04 6.99 -20.51
N ASP A 326 -23.75 6.36 -19.37
CA ASP A 326 -24.21 6.83 -18.07
C ASP A 326 -23.57 8.17 -17.69
N ARG A 327 -22.25 8.33 -17.92
CA ARG A 327 -21.57 9.61 -17.71
C ARG A 327 -22.13 10.72 -18.59
N ALA A 328 -22.40 10.45 -19.86
CA ALA A 328 -23.01 11.42 -20.77
C ALA A 328 -24.40 11.84 -20.29
N ARG A 329 -25.21 10.88 -19.81
CA ARG A 329 -26.52 11.16 -19.22
C ARG A 329 -26.42 12.03 -17.96
N GLN A 330 -25.51 11.69 -17.04
CA GLN A 330 -25.27 12.48 -15.84
C GLN A 330 -24.83 13.92 -16.18
N GLN A 331 -23.92 14.06 -17.14
CA GLN A 331 -23.46 15.39 -17.58
C GLN A 331 -24.59 16.20 -18.19
N ALA A 332 -25.47 15.57 -18.98
CA ALA A 332 -26.63 16.24 -19.56
C ALA A 332 -27.61 16.73 -18.46
N ILE A 333 -27.84 15.91 -17.45
CA ILE A 333 -28.66 16.29 -16.28
C ILE A 333 -28.01 17.47 -15.54
N MET A 334 -26.73 17.42 -15.26
CA MET A 334 -26.00 18.49 -14.58
C MET A 334 -26.04 19.81 -15.38
N ASN A 335 -25.84 19.74 -16.70
CA ASN A 335 -25.91 20.91 -17.56
C ASN A 335 -27.33 21.54 -17.55
N THR A 336 -28.37 20.70 -17.54
CA THR A 336 -29.75 21.14 -17.43
C THR A 336 -30.02 21.83 -16.10
N LEU A 337 -29.60 21.24 -14.98
CA LEU A 337 -29.74 21.81 -13.64
C LEU A 337 -28.97 23.12 -13.50
N THR A 338 -27.74 23.18 -14.00
CA THR A 338 -26.94 24.42 -14.01
C THR A 338 -27.62 25.53 -14.85
N GLY A 339 -28.21 25.17 -15.97
CA GLY A 339 -28.97 26.11 -16.79
C GLY A 339 -30.24 26.62 -16.10
N LEU A 340 -30.87 25.82 -15.28
CA LEU A 340 -32.08 26.19 -14.53
C LEU A 340 -31.81 26.98 -13.24
N LEU A 341 -30.72 26.68 -12.55
CA LEU A 341 -30.38 27.23 -11.22
C LEU A 341 -29.37 28.37 -11.27
N GLY A 342 -28.82 28.68 -12.45
CA GLY A 342 -27.64 29.54 -12.58
C GLY A 342 -26.36 28.79 -12.19
N ALA A 343 -25.20 29.24 -12.69
CA ALA A 343 -23.94 28.59 -12.42
C ALA A 343 -23.65 28.53 -10.90
N PRO A 344 -23.32 27.35 -10.33
CA PRO A 344 -22.83 27.33 -8.95
C PRO A 344 -21.52 28.13 -8.88
N PRO A 345 -21.22 28.76 -7.73
CA PRO A 345 -19.95 29.45 -7.56
C PRO A 345 -18.81 28.46 -7.84
N SER A 346 -17.84 28.90 -8.63
CA SER A 346 -16.65 28.16 -9.02
C SER A 346 -15.82 27.80 -7.77
N THR A 347 -16.10 26.66 -7.19
CA THR A 347 -15.25 26.04 -6.18
C THR A 347 -15.25 24.55 -6.48
N LEU A 348 -14.14 24.16 -7.14
CA LEU A 348 -13.39 22.96 -6.78
C LEU A 348 -12.44 22.62 -7.93
N VAL A 349 -11.22 23.03 -7.74
CA VAL A 349 -10.06 22.40 -8.37
C VAL A 349 -9.70 21.17 -7.56
#